data_f15deb58d463cd87cb7b1bb1dfe2a7fa
#
_entry.id   f15deb58d463cd87cb7b1bb1dfe2a7fa
#
_cell.length_a   1.000
_cell.length_b   1.000
_cell.length_c   1.000
_cell.angle_alpha   90.00
_cell.angle_beta   90.00
_cell.angle_gamma   90.00
#
_symmetry.space_group_name_H-M   'P 1'
#
loop_
_entity.id
_entity.type
_entity.pdbx_description
1 polymer ?
#
loop_
_entity_poly.entity_id
_entity_poly.type
_entity_poly.pdbx_seq_one_letter_code
_entity_poly.pdbx_strand_id
1 'polypeptide(L)' 'MKKVPVFVVLIGCVFSWLIASMNPVTKITDQSTYSYFNYQLMAIGFAISLLVGIILLWFIKRNNK' A
#
# COMPACT_ATOMS: atom_id res chain seq x y z
N MET A 1 2.88 -3.57 -22.54
CA MET A 1 2.08 -2.62 -21.78
C MET A 1 1.04 -3.25 -20.88
N LYS A 2 0.74 -4.53 -21.05
CA LYS A 2 -0.19 -5.23 -20.17
C LYS A 2 0.34 -5.39 -18.75
N LYS A 3 1.65 -5.18 -18.55
CA LYS A 3 2.29 -5.34 -17.24
C LYS A 3 2.36 -4.05 -16.43
N VAL A 4 1.97 -2.92 -17.03
CA VAL A 4 2.04 -1.62 -16.35
C VAL A 4 1.25 -1.60 -15.04
N PRO A 5 -0.03 -2.10 -14.99
CA PRO A 5 -0.76 -2.12 -13.73
C PRO A 5 -0.08 -3.00 -12.67
N VAL A 6 0.52 -4.11 -13.10
CA VAL A 6 1.23 -5.01 -12.19
C VAL A 6 2.42 -4.30 -11.55
N PHE A 7 3.21 -3.57 -12.36
CA PHE A 7 4.34 -2.81 -11.84
C PHE A 7 3.87 -1.73 -10.87
N VAL A 8 2.80 -1.01 -11.21
CA VAL A 8 2.26 0.04 -10.35
C VAL A 8 1.83 -0.55 -8.99
N VAL A 9 1.15 -1.69 -9.00
CA VAL A 9 0.73 -2.35 -7.76
C VAL A 9 1.95 -2.78 -6.93
N LEU A 10 2.95 -3.36 -7.58
CA LEU A 10 4.18 -3.79 -6.89
C LEU A 10 4.89 -2.60 -6.25
N ILE A 11 5.07 -1.52 -7.01
CA ILE A 11 5.70 -0.30 -6.48
C ILE A 11 4.88 0.26 -5.32
N GLY A 12 3.56 0.30 -5.47
CA GLY A 12 2.68 0.77 -4.41
C GLY A 12 2.81 -0.05 -3.14
N CYS A 13 2.89 -1.39 -3.28
CA CYS A 13 3.07 -2.27 -2.14
C CYS A 13 4.39 -2.00 -1.43
N VAL A 14 5.47 -1.83 -2.19
CA VAL A 14 6.79 -1.54 -1.62
C VAL A 14 6.76 -0.20 -0.88
N PHE A 15 6.19 0.84 -1.50
CA PHE A 15 6.08 2.14 -0.84
C PHE A 15 5.22 2.07 0.41
N SER A 16 4.11 1.34 0.37
CA SER A 16 3.27 1.16 1.55
C SER A 16 4.04 0.52 2.69
N TRP A 17 4.80 -0.52 2.36
CA TRP A 17 5.62 -1.20 3.35
C TRP A 17 6.67 -0.26 3.96
N LEU A 18 7.36 0.51 3.11
CA LEU A 18 8.36 1.45 3.55
C LEU A 18 7.76 2.51 4.47
N ILE A 19 6.63 3.09 4.06
CA ILE A 19 5.96 4.12 4.87
C ILE A 19 5.53 3.54 6.21
N ALA A 20 4.95 2.34 6.21
CA ALA A 20 4.53 1.69 7.44
C ALA A 20 5.71 1.39 8.35
N SER A 21 6.85 1.01 7.77
CA SER A 21 8.06 0.74 8.52
C SER A 21 8.66 2.01 9.13
N MET A 22 8.57 3.13 8.41
CA MET A 22 9.10 4.40 8.86
C MET A 22 8.22 5.10 9.89
N ASN A 23 6.95 4.69 10.00
CA ASN A 23 5.99 5.31 10.90
C ASN A 23 5.38 4.27 11.83
N PRO A 24 6.18 3.70 12.74
CA PRO A 24 5.67 2.69 13.66
C PRO A 24 4.66 3.30 14.63
N VAL A 25 3.69 2.48 15.00
CA VAL A 25 2.70 2.89 16.00
C VAL A 25 3.33 2.79 17.39
N THR A 26 3.31 3.89 18.12
CA THR A 26 3.83 3.92 19.48
C THR A 26 2.66 3.98 20.45
N LYS A 27 2.58 3.01 21.35
CA LYS A 27 1.58 3.02 22.41
C LYS A 27 2.25 3.31 23.72
N ILE A 28 1.72 4.30 24.45
CA ILE A 28 2.17 4.67 25.76
C ILE A 28 1.18 4.15 26.78
N THR A 29 1.64 3.23 27.62
CA THR A 29 0.85 2.72 28.72
C THR A 29 1.43 3.23 30.05
N ASP A 30 0.67 3.08 31.13
CA ASP A 30 1.11 3.57 32.44
C ASP A 30 2.40 2.93 32.91
N GLN A 31 2.71 1.75 32.42
CA GLN A 31 3.87 0.99 32.86
C GLN A 31 5.00 0.93 31.86
N SER A 32 4.71 1.10 30.56
CA SER A 32 5.75 0.99 29.55
C SER A 32 5.32 1.64 28.25
N THR A 33 6.32 2.02 27.46
CA THR A 33 6.12 2.53 26.12
C THR A 33 6.68 1.49 25.15
N TYR A 34 5.87 1.08 24.19
CA TYR A 34 6.32 0.14 23.17
C TYR A 34 5.84 0.58 21.78
N SER A 35 6.61 0.23 20.78
CA SER A 35 6.27 0.50 19.40
C SER A 35 6.14 -0.81 18.63
N TYR A 36 5.25 -0.83 17.66
CA TYR A 36 5.07 -2.00 16.81
C TYR A 36 4.81 -1.55 15.38
N PHE A 37 4.95 -2.50 14.45
CA PHE A 37 4.77 -2.23 13.04
C PHE A 37 3.36 -1.71 12.76
N ASN A 38 3.27 -0.68 11.91
CA ASN A 38 1.99 -0.04 11.60
C ASN A 38 1.22 -0.86 10.55
N TYR A 39 0.57 -1.93 11.00
CA TYR A 39 -0.21 -2.80 10.12
C TYR A 39 -1.38 -2.08 9.49
N GLN A 40 -2.00 -1.17 10.23
CA GLN A 40 -3.15 -0.42 9.75
C GLN A 40 -2.76 0.45 8.54
N LEU A 41 -1.65 1.17 8.65
CA LEU A 41 -1.16 1.99 7.55
C LEU A 41 -0.78 1.14 6.34
N MET A 42 -0.14 0.00 6.59
CA MET A 42 0.21 -0.94 5.53
C MET A 42 -1.03 -1.46 4.80
N ALA A 43 -2.06 -1.83 5.56
CA ALA A 43 -3.30 -2.32 4.98
C ALA A 43 -3.98 -1.26 4.13
N ILE A 44 -4.03 -0.01 4.60
CA ILE A 44 -4.62 1.09 3.86
C ILE A 44 -3.84 1.33 2.57
N GLY A 45 -2.52 1.39 2.63
CA GLY A 45 -1.68 1.59 1.45
C GLY A 45 -1.84 0.47 0.44
N PHE A 46 -1.92 -0.77 0.93
CA PHE A 46 -2.10 -1.93 0.08
C PHE A 46 -3.44 -1.87 -0.65
N ALA A 47 -4.52 -1.50 0.08
CA ALA A 47 -5.84 -1.36 -0.50
C ALA A 47 -5.86 -0.28 -1.59
N ILE A 48 -5.22 0.87 -1.32
CA ILE A 48 -5.14 1.95 -2.30
C ILE A 48 -4.39 1.49 -3.55
N SER A 49 -3.28 0.77 -3.37
CA SER A 49 -2.50 0.25 -4.49
C SER A 49 -3.32 -0.70 -5.36
N LEU A 50 -4.09 -1.58 -4.74
CA LEU A 50 -4.96 -2.50 -5.45
C LEU A 50 -6.03 -1.75 -6.24
N LEU A 51 -6.65 -0.73 -5.63
CA LEU A 51 -7.66 0.08 -6.30
C LEU A 51 -7.07 0.77 -7.53
N VAL A 52 -5.91 1.37 -7.40
CA VAL A 52 -5.23 2.03 -8.52
C VAL A 52 -4.93 1.02 -9.62
N GLY A 53 -4.45 -0.16 -9.26
CA GLY A 53 -4.17 -1.22 -10.23
C GLY A 53 -5.41 -1.64 -11.00
N ILE A 54 -6.53 -1.82 -10.29
CA ILE A 54 -7.80 -2.20 -10.92
C ILE A 54 -8.27 -1.10 -11.87
N ILE A 55 -8.20 0.16 -11.44
CA ILE A 55 -8.60 1.29 -12.27
C ILE A 55 -7.75 1.35 -13.55
N LEU A 56 -6.44 1.17 -13.41
CA LEU A 56 -5.53 1.17 -14.56
C LEU A 56 -5.84 0.02 -15.53
N LEU A 57 -6.09 -1.17 -15.00
CA LEU A 57 -6.48 -2.32 -15.82
C LEU A 57 -7.75 -2.04 -16.60
N TRP A 58 -8.75 -1.50 -15.91
CA TRP A 58 -10.02 -1.16 -16.54
C TRP A 58 -9.84 -0.12 -17.66
N PHE A 59 -9.01 0.89 -17.39
CA PHE A 59 -8.72 1.96 -18.33
C PHE A 59 -8.01 1.43 -19.58
N ILE A 60 -7.00 0.58 -19.39
CA ILE A 60 -6.26 -0.02 -20.49
C ILE A 60 -7.18 -0.92 -21.32
N LYS A 61 -8.01 -1.72 -20.65
CA LYS A 61 -8.93 -2.61 -21.33
C LYS A 61 -9.95 -1.83 -22.16
N ARG A 62 -10.37 -0.67 -21.65
CA ARG A 62 -11.32 0.18 -22.36
C ARG A 62 -10.70 0.83 -23.60
N ASN A 63 -9.45 1.26 -23.50
CA ASN A 63 -8.76 1.92 -24.61
C ASN A 63 -8.22 0.94 -25.65
N ASN A 64 -7.98 -0.29 -25.25
CA ASN A 64 -7.39 -1.30 -26.12
C ASN A 64 -8.50 -2.18 -26.73
N LYS A 65 -9.12 -1.66 -27.74
CA LYS A 65 -10.16 -2.42 -28.46
C LYS A 65 -9.55 -3.44 -29.41
#